data_56cf037e1361a5e0b435447f6e45e414
#
_entry.id   56cf037e1361a5e0b435447f6e45e414
#
_cell.length_a   1.000
_cell.length_b   1.000
_cell.length_c   1.000
_cell.angle_alpha   90.00
_cell.angle_beta   90.00
_cell.angle_gamma   90.00
#
_symmetry.space_group_name_H-M   'P 1'
#
loop_
_entity.id
_entity.type
_entity.pdbx_description
1 polymer ?
#
loop_
_entity_poly.entity_id
_entity_poly.type
_entity_poly.pdbx_seq_one_letter_code
_entity_poly.pdbx_strand_id
1 'polypeptide(L)'
;CDYHREVSRDMLTHAYNRSFFESQLLQLMEADGVLMLDLDHFGAVSGTYGRQAGDLAIRTVVGAVSACVRSSSDALVRYGDDEFLLLFYGYETREALRADIKKLEENFAQSSAALPDGKGLCIRMSGGVAWYPEDALDLDTLKKYADFAMYEVKHSTKGEIREFDMERYRAGVYAMEQRSDFEKLIRERRVDYDFQPIVSAHDGHVVAYEALMRPQLPTLRSPLTVMQLASEMGRMYDIEKLTLFRACECYEELEAAGKLDADALIFVNSIASVSLSDEDWASYCEA
;
A
#
# COMPACT_ATOMS: atom_id res chain seq x y z
N CYS A 1 -18.70 -39.49 -0.53
CA CYS A 1 -17.44 -38.95 -0.81
C CYS A 1 -17.41 -37.86 -1.89
N ASP A 2 -18.31 -37.87 -2.89
CA ASP A 2 -18.31 -36.79 -3.93
C ASP A 2 -18.80 -35.45 -3.39
N TYR A 3 -19.72 -35.44 -2.45
CA TYR A 3 -20.24 -34.22 -1.83
C TYR A 3 -19.16 -33.36 -1.12
N HIS A 4 -18.17 -33.99 -0.48
CA HIS A 4 -17.05 -33.27 0.14
C HIS A 4 -16.08 -32.69 -0.89
N ARG A 5 -15.97 -33.28 -2.07
CA ARG A 5 -15.15 -32.73 -3.16
C ARG A 5 -15.79 -31.50 -3.80
N GLU A 6 -17.10 -31.50 -4.01
CA GLU A 6 -17.82 -30.34 -4.58
C GLU A 6 -17.78 -29.11 -3.67
N VAL A 7 -17.83 -29.32 -2.34
CA VAL A 7 -17.82 -28.23 -1.36
C VAL A 7 -16.42 -27.62 -1.15
N SER A 8 -15.34 -28.38 -1.42
CA SER A 8 -13.95 -27.96 -1.14
C SER A 8 -13.17 -27.45 -2.34
N ARG A 9 -13.71 -27.60 -3.56
CA ARG A 9 -13.00 -27.31 -4.81
C ARG A 9 -13.67 -26.18 -5.61
N ASP A 10 -12.84 -25.42 -6.32
CA ASP A 10 -13.29 -24.47 -7.32
C ASP A 10 -13.73 -25.21 -8.60
N MET A 11 -14.89 -24.87 -9.14
CA MET A 11 -15.51 -25.55 -10.28
C MET A 11 -14.74 -25.39 -11.60
N LEU A 12 -14.04 -24.25 -11.78
CA LEU A 12 -13.30 -23.94 -13.00
C LEU A 12 -11.92 -24.60 -13.03
N THR A 13 -11.24 -24.62 -11.87
CA THR A 13 -9.82 -24.94 -11.75
C THR A 13 -9.54 -26.27 -11.05
N HIS A 14 -10.50 -26.80 -10.30
CA HIS A 14 -10.35 -27.94 -9.40
C HIS A 14 -9.31 -27.73 -8.27
N ALA A 15 -8.74 -26.53 -8.13
CA ALA A 15 -7.98 -26.13 -6.96
C ALA A 15 -8.88 -26.11 -5.72
N TYR A 16 -8.32 -26.07 -4.52
CA TYR A 16 -9.14 -25.80 -3.34
C TYR A 16 -9.79 -24.42 -3.45
N ASN A 17 -10.98 -24.27 -2.89
CA ASN A 17 -11.62 -22.95 -2.82
C ASN A 17 -11.27 -22.23 -1.53
N ARG A 18 -11.56 -20.94 -1.49
CA ARG A 18 -11.30 -20.07 -0.34
C ARG A 18 -11.98 -20.55 0.93
N SER A 19 -13.24 -20.98 0.85
CA SER A 19 -13.99 -21.46 2.03
C SER A 19 -13.34 -22.68 2.67
N PHE A 20 -12.81 -23.60 1.87
CA PHE A 20 -12.07 -24.75 2.39
C PHE A 20 -10.74 -24.33 3.04
N PHE A 21 -10.03 -23.38 2.44
CA PHE A 21 -8.82 -22.83 3.04
C PHE A 21 -9.11 -22.22 4.41
N GLU A 22 -10.07 -21.32 4.50
CA GLU A 22 -10.41 -20.60 5.74
C GLU A 22 -10.96 -21.53 6.84
N SER A 23 -11.71 -22.57 6.48
CA SER A 23 -12.33 -23.49 7.43
C SER A 23 -11.46 -24.67 7.85
N GLN A 24 -10.54 -25.12 7.01
CA GLN A 24 -9.77 -26.34 7.22
C GLN A 24 -8.27 -26.14 7.14
N LEU A 25 -7.74 -25.56 6.05
CA LEU A 25 -6.29 -25.46 5.84
C LEU A 25 -5.64 -24.43 6.78
N LEU A 26 -6.32 -23.33 7.10
CA LEU A 26 -5.82 -22.31 8.01
C LEU A 26 -5.54 -22.86 9.42
N GLN A 27 -6.23 -23.91 9.83
CA GLN A 27 -6.05 -24.58 11.12
C GLN A 27 -4.97 -25.67 11.09
N LEU A 28 -4.59 -26.14 9.92
CA LEU A 28 -3.53 -27.13 9.74
C LEU A 28 -2.19 -26.40 9.61
N MET A 29 -1.60 -26.07 10.74
CA MET A 29 -0.26 -25.47 10.84
C MET A 29 0.80 -26.42 10.29
N GLU A 30 1.75 -25.90 9.52
CA GLU A 30 3.06 -26.49 9.14
C GLU A 30 3.40 -26.36 7.64
N ALA A 31 2.89 -25.31 6.97
CA ALA A 31 3.41 -24.99 5.66
C ALA A 31 4.84 -24.41 5.79
N ASP A 32 5.79 -24.91 5.02
CA ASP A 32 7.18 -24.40 4.98
C ASP A 32 7.25 -23.03 4.29
N GLY A 33 6.27 -22.71 3.47
CA GLY A 33 6.13 -21.43 2.80
C GLY A 33 4.74 -21.18 2.26
N VAL A 34 4.41 -19.91 2.12
CA VAL A 34 3.14 -19.42 1.56
C VAL A 34 3.47 -18.50 0.39
N LEU A 35 2.88 -18.77 -0.78
CA LEU A 35 2.99 -17.93 -1.97
C LEU A 35 1.60 -17.43 -2.37
N MET A 36 1.42 -16.11 -2.36
CA MET A 36 0.29 -15.44 -2.98
C MET A 36 0.63 -15.08 -4.42
N LEU A 37 -0.28 -15.37 -5.34
CA LEU A 37 -0.16 -15.08 -6.77
C LEU A 37 -1.40 -14.34 -7.25
N ASP A 38 -1.21 -13.39 -8.16
CA ASP A 38 -2.29 -12.67 -8.82
C ASP A 38 -1.99 -12.51 -10.31
N LEU A 39 -3.00 -12.71 -11.13
CA LEU A 39 -2.90 -12.62 -12.58
C LEU A 39 -2.88 -11.16 -13.03
N ASP A 40 -1.77 -10.72 -13.62
CA ASP A 40 -1.62 -9.35 -14.07
C ASP A 40 -2.59 -9.01 -15.22
N HIS A 41 -3.28 -7.88 -15.07
CA HIS A 41 -4.21 -7.35 -16.07
C HIS A 41 -5.44 -8.23 -16.37
N PHE A 42 -5.84 -9.14 -15.47
CA PHE A 42 -6.98 -10.03 -15.68
C PHE A 42 -8.28 -9.31 -16.05
N GLY A 43 -8.60 -8.22 -15.37
CA GLY A 43 -9.77 -7.38 -15.69
C GLY A 43 -9.77 -6.86 -17.12
N ALA A 44 -8.61 -6.50 -17.66
CA ALA A 44 -8.46 -6.06 -19.05
C ALA A 44 -8.65 -7.23 -20.03
N VAL A 45 -8.14 -8.43 -19.70
CA VAL A 45 -8.34 -9.64 -20.50
C VAL A 45 -9.82 -9.99 -20.58
N SER A 46 -10.49 -10.12 -19.44
CA SER A 46 -11.91 -10.46 -19.36
C SER A 46 -12.80 -9.39 -20.01
N GLY A 47 -12.46 -8.11 -19.83
CA GLY A 47 -13.20 -6.99 -20.41
C GLY A 47 -13.05 -6.86 -21.93
N THR A 48 -11.86 -7.14 -22.47
CA THR A 48 -11.57 -7.02 -23.91
C THR A 48 -11.98 -8.26 -24.71
N TYR A 49 -11.69 -9.46 -24.18
CA TYR A 49 -11.86 -10.71 -24.90
C TYR A 49 -13.00 -11.59 -24.37
N GLY A 50 -13.71 -11.09 -23.34
CA GLY A 50 -14.86 -11.75 -22.75
C GLY A 50 -14.49 -12.83 -21.72
N ARG A 51 -15.52 -13.33 -21.02
CA ARG A 51 -15.38 -14.27 -19.91
C ARG A 51 -14.64 -15.57 -20.27
N GLN A 52 -14.88 -16.10 -21.48
CA GLN A 52 -14.21 -17.34 -21.92
C GLN A 52 -12.69 -17.20 -22.02
N ALA A 53 -12.19 -16.02 -22.44
CA ALA A 53 -10.77 -15.74 -22.46
C ALA A 53 -10.19 -15.62 -21.03
N GLY A 54 -10.94 -15.03 -20.10
CA GLY A 54 -10.60 -15.00 -18.67
C GLY A 54 -10.52 -16.42 -18.08
N ASP A 55 -11.52 -17.26 -18.32
CA ASP A 55 -11.54 -18.66 -17.87
C ASP A 55 -10.36 -19.46 -18.43
N LEU A 56 -9.99 -19.21 -19.69
CA LEU A 56 -8.83 -19.82 -20.32
C LEU A 56 -7.53 -19.38 -19.68
N ALA A 57 -7.36 -18.09 -19.40
CA ALA A 57 -6.20 -17.54 -18.70
C ALA A 57 -6.05 -18.18 -17.31
N ILE A 58 -7.12 -18.27 -16.54
CA ILE A 58 -7.15 -18.94 -15.22
C ILE A 58 -6.73 -20.41 -15.31
N ARG A 59 -7.25 -21.16 -16.27
CA ARG A 59 -6.86 -22.56 -16.47
C ARG A 59 -5.39 -22.72 -16.88
N THR A 60 -4.88 -21.79 -17.68
CA THR A 60 -3.47 -21.78 -18.08
C THR A 60 -2.56 -21.56 -16.86
N VAL A 61 -2.92 -20.64 -15.97
CA VAL A 61 -2.23 -20.43 -14.69
C VAL A 61 -2.18 -21.70 -13.86
N VAL A 62 -3.34 -22.33 -13.65
CA VAL A 62 -3.42 -23.58 -12.87
C VAL A 62 -2.58 -24.70 -13.49
N GLY A 63 -2.56 -24.80 -14.81
CA GLY A 63 -1.71 -25.76 -15.54
C GLY A 63 -0.22 -25.49 -15.30
N ALA A 64 0.22 -24.23 -15.37
CA ALA A 64 1.61 -23.84 -15.13
C ALA A 64 2.02 -24.09 -13.66
N VAL A 65 1.17 -23.75 -12.70
CA VAL A 65 1.38 -24.06 -11.27
C VAL A 65 1.49 -25.56 -11.03
N SER A 66 0.52 -26.33 -11.55
CA SER A 66 0.46 -27.79 -11.34
C SER A 66 1.65 -28.54 -11.94
N ALA A 67 2.32 -27.97 -12.92
CA ALA A 67 3.54 -28.53 -13.48
C ALA A 67 4.78 -28.37 -12.57
N CYS A 68 4.74 -27.43 -11.60
CA CYS A 68 5.85 -27.09 -10.73
C CYS A 68 5.66 -27.55 -9.29
N VAL A 69 4.42 -27.64 -8.82
CA VAL A 69 4.11 -28.01 -7.43
C VAL A 69 4.02 -29.53 -7.26
N ARG A 70 4.36 -30.00 -6.08
CA ARG A 70 4.26 -31.40 -5.70
C ARG A 70 2.82 -31.74 -5.32
N SER A 71 2.08 -32.29 -6.25
CA SER A 71 0.65 -32.59 -6.12
C SER A 71 0.26 -33.49 -4.93
N SER A 72 1.24 -34.21 -4.34
CA SER A 72 1.03 -35.08 -3.18
C SER A 72 1.12 -34.38 -1.84
N SER A 73 1.77 -33.21 -1.76
CA SER A 73 2.03 -32.47 -0.52
C SER A 73 1.54 -31.04 -0.56
N ASP A 74 1.80 -30.32 -1.65
CA ASP A 74 1.48 -28.90 -1.75
C ASP A 74 -0.01 -28.66 -2.02
N ALA A 75 -0.54 -27.53 -1.55
CA ALA A 75 -1.94 -27.18 -1.76
C ALA A 75 -2.08 -25.90 -2.58
N LEU A 76 -2.78 -26.01 -3.72
CA LEU A 76 -3.21 -24.88 -4.54
C LEU A 76 -4.64 -24.48 -4.16
N VAL A 77 -4.84 -23.22 -3.81
CA VAL A 77 -6.12 -22.62 -3.46
C VAL A 77 -6.43 -21.51 -4.45
N ARG A 78 -7.61 -21.50 -5.04
CA ARG A 78 -8.15 -20.32 -5.72
C ARG A 78 -8.75 -19.40 -4.66
N TYR A 79 -8.04 -18.32 -4.34
CA TYR A 79 -8.39 -17.45 -3.24
C TYR A 79 -9.36 -16.33 -3.64
N GLY A 80 -9.24 -15.83 -4.87
CA GLY A 80 -10.10 -14.82 -5.49
C GLY A 80 -10.42 -15.15 -6.95
N ASP A 81 -10.90 -14.16 -7.70
CA ASP A 81 -11.21 -14.32 -9.11
C ASP A 81 -9.96 -14.62 -9.94
N ASP A 82 -8.89 -13.91 -9.69
CA ASP A 82 -7.57 -13.99 -10.33
C ASP A 82 -6.43 -14.22 -9.33
N GLU A 83 -6.77 -14.46 -8.06
CA GLU A 83 -5.83 -14.68 -6.97
C GLU A 83 -5.71 -16.15 -6.60
N PHE A 84 -4.47 -16.59 -6.41
CA PHE A 84 -4.14 -17.96 -6.00
C PHE A 84 -3.23 -17.94 -4.77
N LEU A 85 -3.43 -18.93 -3.91
CA LEU A 85 -2.60 -19.20 -2.74
C LEU A 85 -1.99 -20.59 -2.87
N LEU A 86 -0.66 -20.68 -2.76
CA LEU A 86 0.05 -21.96 -2.68
C LEU A 86 0.62 -22.11 -1.27
N LEU A 87 0.36 -23.30 -0.72
CA LEU A 87 0.95 -23.76 0.53
C LEU A 87 1.93 -24.89 0.20
N PHE A 88 3.16 -24.73 0.64
CA PHE A 88 4.25 -25.68 0.40
C PHE A 88 4.54 -26.47 1.68
N TYR A 89 4.71 -27.78 1.55
CA TYR A 89 4.91 -28.68 2.68
C TYR A 89 6.05 -29.68 2.43
N GLY A 90 6.80 -30.02 3.48
CA GLY A 90 7.81 -31.07 3.49
C GLY A 90 9.03 -30.74 2.63
N TYR A 91 9.44 -29.49 2.61
CA TYR A 91 10.72 -29.07 2.05
C TYR A 91 11.81 -29.15 3.11
N GLU A 92 12.90 -29.84 2.78
CA GLU A 92 14.04 -29.99 3.69
C GLU A 92 14.84 -28.68 3.84
N THR A 93 14.85 -27.86 2.78
CA THR A 93 15.59 -26.60 2.76
C THR A 93 14.83 -25.51 2.01
N ARG A 94 15.04 -24.28 2.41
CA ARG A 94 14.50 -23.07 1.75
C ARG A 94 15.00 -22.93 0.31
N GLU A 95 16.26 -23.35 0.04
CA GLU A 95 16.85 -23.34 -1.27
C GLU A 95 16.12 -24.26 -2.27
N ALA A 96 15.69 -25.44 -1.80
CA ALA A 96 14.89 -26.35 -2.63
C ALA A 96 13.54 -25.72 -3.02
N LEU A 97 12.88 -25.07 -2.07
CA LEU A 97 11.62 -24.39 -2.34
C LEU A 97 11.82 -23.16 -3.25
N ARG A 98 12.89 -22.36 -3.05
CA ARG A 98 13.25 -21.27 -3.97
C ARG A 98 13.48 -21.75 -5.39
N ALA A 99 14.12 -22.90 -5.55
CA ALA A 99 14.35 -23.48 -6.87
C ALA A 99 13.04 -23.85 -7.58
N ASP A 100 12.05 -24.35 -6.85
CA ASP A 100 10.73 -24.67 -7.42
C ASP A 100 9.91 -23.41 -7.72
N ILE A 101 9.99 -22.37 -6.88
CA ILE A 101 9.39 -21.06 -7.17
C ILE A 101 10.02 -20.43 -8.41
N LYS A 102 11.34 -20.51 -8.58
CA LYS A 102 12.01 -20.03 -9.79
C LYS A 102 11.55 -20.75 -11.05
N LYS A 103 11.39 -22.06 -10.99
CA LYS A 103 10.80 -22.82 -12.11
C LYS A 103 9.38 -22.37 -12.43
N LEU A 104 8.60 -22.02 -11.40
CA LEU A 104 7.26 -21.49 -11.56
C LEU A 104 7.28 -20.14 -12.29
N GLU A 105 8.19 -19.23 -11.94
CA GLU A 105 8.38 -17.96 -12.68
C GLU A 105 8.77 -18.20 -14.15
N GLU A 106 9.72 -19.10 -14.41
CA GLU A 106 10.13 -19.46 -15.74
C GLU A 106 8.97 -20.06 -16.57
N ASN A 107 8.12 -20.88 -15.96
CA ASN A 107 6.92 -21.42 -16.59
C ASN A 107 5.89 -20.34 -16.92
N PHE A 108 5.66 -19.40 -16.02
CA PHE A 108 4.77 -18.26 -16.30
C PHE A 108 5.28 -17.41 -17.46
N ALA A 109 6.58 -17.13 -17.49
CA ALA A 109 7.19 -16.35 -18.58
C ALA A 109 7.03 -16.99 -19.96
N GLN A 110 6.88 -18.34 -20.01
CA GLN A 110 6.67 -19.10 -21.24
C GLN A 110 5.19 -19.42 -21.50
N SER A 111 4.32 -19.17 -20.53
CA SER A 111 2.90 -19.53 -20.62
C SER A 111 2.13 -18.57 -21.51
N SER A 112 1.37 -19.10 -22.45
CA SER A 112 0.44 -18.33 -23.26
C SER A 112 -0.88 -19.07 -23.41
N ALA A 113 -1.98 -18.33 -23.39
CA ALA A 113 -3.31 -18.83 -23.70
C ALA A 113 -3.65 -18.50 -25.16
N ALA A 114 -4.15 -19.47 -25.92
CA ALA A 114 -4.62 -19.24 -27.29
C ALA A 114 -6.01 -18.61 -27.25
N LEU A 115 -6.13 -17.37 -27.72
CA LEU A 115 -7.41 -16.67 -27.83
C LEU A 115 -8.26 -17.22 -28.99
N PRO A 116 -9.59 -16.99 -28.97
CA PRO A 116 -10.48 -17.42 -30.02
C PRO A 116 -10.15 -16.89 -31.42
N ASP A 117 -9.46 -15.76 -31.49
CA ASP A 117 -8.98 -15.12 -32.74
C ASP A 117 -7.64 -15.70 -33.24
N GLY A 118 -7.09 -16.71 -32.54
CA GLY A 118 -5.82 -17.34 -32.87
C GLY A 118 -4.58 -16.62 -32.36
N LYS A 119 -4.73 -15.51 -31.68
CA LYS A 119 -3.60 -14.79 -31.04
C LYS A 119 -3.22 -15.47 -29.72
N GLY A 120 -1.94 -15.40 -29.37
CA GLY A 120 -1.44 -15.81 -28.07
C GLY A 120 -1.60 -14.68 -27.05
N LEU A 121 -2.23 -14.99 -25.92
CA LEU A 121 -2.25 -14.10 -24.75
C LEU A 121 -1.11 -14.52 -23.81
N CYS A 122 -0.12 -13.66 -23.66
CA CYS A 122 0.95 -13.88 -22.67
C CYS A 122 0.39 -13.72 -21.26
N ILE A 123 0.55 -14.76 -20.45
CA ILE A 123 0.09 -14.79 -19.06
C ILE A 123 1.24 -14.31 -18.17
N ARG A 124 0.98 -13.27 -17.38
CA ARG A 124 1.91 -12.79 -16.35
C ARG A 124 1.25 -12.87 -14.98
N MET A 125 2.08 -13.23 -13.99
CA MET A 125 1.66 -13.33 -12.61
C MET A 125 2.61 -12.50 -11.74
N SER A 126 2.05 -11.74 -10.83
CA SER A 126 2.79 -11.13 -9.74
C SER A 126 2.61 -11.95 -8.48
N GLY A 127 3.66 -12.16 -7.71
CA GLY A 127 3.61 -12.99 -6.52
C GLY A 127 4.42 -12.48 -5.35
N GLY A 128 4.06 -12.93 -4.16
CA GLY A 128 4.80 -12.71 -2.94
C GLY A 128 4.89 -13.97 -2.10
N VAL A 129 6.05 -14.26 -1.52
CA VAL A 129 6.31 -15.45 -0.73
C VAL A 129 6.80 -15.08 0.67
N ALA A 130 6.29 -15.79 1.67
CA ALA A 130 6.73 -15.73 3.05
C ALA A 130 7.07 -17.14 3.57
N TRP A 131 8.04 -17.22 4.47
CA TRP A 131 8.67 -18.44 4.92
C TRP A 131 8.37 -18.76 6.38
N TYR A 132 8.10 -20.03 6.67
CA TYR A 132 8.04 -20.54 8.04
C TYR A 132 9.38 -21.19 8.41
N PRO A 133 9.87 -21.02 9.64
CA PRO A 133 9.36 -20.13 10.71
C PRO A 133 9.98 -18.73 10.70
N GLU A 134 10.81 -18.38 9.70
CA GLU A 134 11.63 -17.18 9.68
C GLU A 134 10.83 -15.88 9.68
N ASP A 135 9.76 -15.82 8.85
CA ASP A 135 8.96 -14.61 8.71
C ASP A 135 7.83 -14.57 9.74
N ALA A 136 7.16 -15.70 9.98
CA ALA A 136 6.13 -15.82 11.01
C ALA A 136 5.92 -17.27 11.47
N LEU A 137 5.23 -17.42 12.61
CA LEU A 137 4.97 -18.72 13.24
C LEU A 137 3.52 -19.23 13.03
N ASP A 138 2.71 -18.48 12.32
CA ASP A 138 1.32 -18.84 12.01
C ASP A 138 0.99 -18.55 10.53
N LEU A 139 0.09 -19.33 10.00
CA LEU A 139 -0.26 -19.30 8.58
C LEU A 139 -0.98 -18.01 8.17
N ASP A 140 -1.78 -17.40 9.06
CA ASP A 140 -2.49 -16.16 8.76
C ASP A 140 -1.52 -14.99 8.60
N THR A 141 -0.52 -14.90 9.48
CA THR A 141 0.55 -13.90 9.38
C THR A 141 1.44 -14.15 8.16
N LEU A 142 1.81 -15.41 7.86
CA LEU A 142 2.56 -15.75 6.66
C LEU A 142 1.81 -15.32 5.38
N LYS A 143 0.51 -15.64 5.31
CA LYS A 143 -0.34 -15.21 4.20
C LYS A 143 -0.36 -13.69 4.05
N LYS A 144 -0.54 -12.95 5.15
CA LYS A 144 -0.51 -11.48 5.16
C LYS A 144 0.82 -10.92 4.64
N TYR A 145 1.94 -11.54 4.99
CA TYR A 145 3.27 -11.13 4.56
C TYR A 145 3.53 -11.45 3.09
N ALA A 146 3.07 -12.61 2.64
CA ALA A 146 3.10 -12.97 1.21
C ALA A 146 2.23 -12.03 0.36
N ASP A 147 1.03 -11.68 0.85
CA ASP A 147 0.14 -10.71 0.21
C ASP A 147 0.76 -9.32 0.09
N PHE A 148 1.42 -8.85 1.15
CA PHE A 148 2.16 -7.58 1.13
C PHE A 148 3.29 -7.61 0.07
N ALA A 149 4.10 -8.67 0.01
CA ALA A 149 5.17 -8.79 -0.98
C ALA A 149 4.62 -8.82 -2.41
N MET A 150 3.50 -9.50 -2.66
CA MET A 150 2.78 -9.49 -3.93
C MET A 150 2.28 -8.09 -4.29
N TYR A 151 1.68 -7.37 -3.32
CA TYR A 151 1.24 -5.99 -3.50
C TYR A 151 2.37 -5.07 -3.96
N GLU A 152 3.58 -5.18 -3.35
CA GLU A 152 4.75 -4.41 -3.78
C GLU A 152 5.13 -4.69 -5.23
N VAL A 153 5.10 -5.97 -5.65
CA VAL A 153 5.39 -6.35 -7.05
C VAL A 153 4.37 -5.75 -8.01
N LYS A 154 3.08 -5.85 -7.70
CA LYS A 154 1.99 -5.29 -8.53
C LYS A 154 2.11 -3.78 -8.75
N HIS A 155 2.67 -3.06 -7.78
CA HIS A 155 2.84 -1.60 -7.83
C HIS A 155 4.24 -1.16 -8.29
N SER A 156 5.12 -2.08 -8.63
CA SER A 156 6.47 -1.78 -9.14
C SER A 156 6.76 -2.46 -10.48
N THR A 157 7.34 -3.64 -10.46
CA THR A 157 7.90 -4.34 -11.63
C THR A 157 6.89 -5.19 -12.39
N LYS A 158 5.91 -5.78 -11.69
CA LYS A 158 4.98 -6.81 -12.19
C LYS A 158 5.66 -8.02 -12.84
N GLY A 159 4.98 -9.14 -12.81
CA GLY A 159 5.42 -10.36 -13.47
C GLY A 159 6.62 -11.05 -12.83
N GLU A 160 6.89 -10.81 -11.55
CA GLU A 160 7.91 -11.50 -10.74
C GLU A 160 7.33 -12.02 -9.42
N ILE A 161 8.06 -12.91 -8.75
CA ILE A 161 7.73 -13.36 -7.39
C ILE A 161 8.80 -12.81 -6.44
N ARG A 162 8.37 -12.11 -5.39
CA ARG A 162 9.25 -11.48 -4.42
C ARG A 162 9.12 -12.13 -3.05
N GLU A 163 10.26 -12.33 -2.37
CA GLU A 163 10.27 -12.74 -0.98
C GLU A 163 9.86 -11.58 -0.07
N PHE A 164 9.16 -11.91 1.01
CA PHE A 164 8.82 -10.95 2.04
C PHE A 164 10.08 -10.35 2.67
N ASP A 165 10.02 -9.07 2.96
CA ASP A 165 11.06 -8.32 3.63
C ASP A 165 10.44 -7.48 4.76
N MET A 166 10.88 -7.74 5.99
CA MET A 166 10.34 -7.09 7.19
C MET A 166 10.64 -5.59 7.23
N GLU A 167 11.77 -5.15 6.69
CA GLU A 167 12.12 -3.72 6.68
C GLU A 167 11.21 -2.97 5.71
N ARG A 168 10.97 -3.53 4.53
CA ARG A 168 10.01 -2.98 3.55
C ARG A 168 8.59 -2.96 4.10
N TYR A 169 8.18 -4.03 4.77
CA TYR A 169 6.87 -4.10 5.42
C TYR A 169 6.68 -2.98 6.44
N ARG A 170 7.66 -2.79 7.33
CA ARG A 170 7.64 -1.71 8.33
C ARG A 170 7.63 -0.33 7.68
N ALA A 171 8.42 -0.14 6.65
CA ALA A 171 8.42 1.12 5.88
C ALA A 171 7.08 1.38 5.21
N GLY A 172 6.44 0.36 4.62
CA GLY A 172 5.12 0.46 4.01
C GLY A 172 4.02 0.78 5.01
N VAL A 173 4.01 0.12 6.17
CA VAL A 173 3.07 0.42 7.28
C VAL A 173 3.26 1.85 7.76
N TYR A 174 4.50 2.28 7.98
CA TYR A 174 4.82 3.64 8.41
C TYR A 174 4.34 4.69 7.38
N ALA A 175 4.52 4.45 6.09
CA ALA A 175 4.03 5.33 5.04
C ALA A 175 2.48 5.43 5.01
N MET A 176 1.78 4.32 5.28
CA MET A 176 0.32 4.33 5.42
C MET A 176 -0.14 5.13 6.65
N GLU A 177 0.56 4.99 7.77
CA GLU A 177 0.30 5.78 8.98
C GLU A 177 0.54 7.26 8.73
N GLN A 178 1.62 7.63 8.06
CA GLN A 178 1.91 9.02 7.69
C GLN A 178 0.81 9.64 6.83
N ARG A 179 0.30 8.91 5.82
CA ARG A 179 -0.82 9.38 4.99
C ARG A 179 -2.09 9.55 5.80
N SER A 180 -2.40 8.61 6.69
CA SER A 180 -3.56 8.72 7.60
C SER A 180 -3.45 9.92 8.53
N ASP A 181 -2.26 10.15 9.08
CA ASP A 181 -2.00 11.32 9.94
C ASP A 181 -2.06 12.62 9.14
N PHE A 182 -1.60 12.63 7.90
CA PHE A 182 -1.72 13.80 7.02
C PHE A 182 -3.19 14.19 6.76
N GLU A 183 -4.06 13.21 6.48
CA GLU A 183 -5.50 13.49 6.34
C GLU A 183 -6.12 14.02 7.64
N LYS A 184 -5.71 13.50 8.79
CA LYS A 184 -6.13 14.02 10.10
C LYS A 184 -5.61 15.44 10.33
N LEU A 185 -4.36 15.74 9.96
CA LEU A 185 -3.78 17.07 10.09
C LEU A 185 -4.64 18.12 9.39
N ILE A 186 -5.07 17.86 8.16
CA ILE A 186 -5.93 18.76 7.40
C ILE A 186 -7.32 18.83 8.00
N ARG A 187 -7.98 17.67 8.21
CA ARG A 187 -9.37 17.61 8.65
C ARG A 187 -9.59 18.16 10.05
N GLU A 188 -8.67 17.88 10.96
CA GLU A 188 -8.77 18.24 12.37
C GLU A 188 -7.92 19.49 12.69
N ARG A 189 -7.25 20.07 11.68
CA ARG A 189 -6.39 21.24 11.79
C ARG A 189 -5.32 21.09 12.88
N ARG A 190 -4.73 19.86 12.97
CA ARG A 190 -3.78 19.48 14.03
C ARG A 190 -2.37 20.01 13.77
N VAL A 191 -2.28 21.31 13.75
CA VAL A 191 -1.03 22.06 13.59
C VAL A 191 -1.05 23.27 14.50
N ASP A 192 0.06 23.54 15.20
CA ASP A 192 0.31 24.74 15.95
C ASP A 192 1.46 25.52 15.32
N TYR A 193 1.73 26.72 15.81
CA TYR A 193 2.81 27.57 15.33
C TYR A 193 3.63 28.11 16.49
N ASP A 194 4.97 28.02 16.35
CA ASP A 194 5.88 28.81 17.15
C ASP A 194 6.12 30.16 16.46
N PHE A 195 6.23 31.23 17.22
CA PHE A 195 6.48 32.55 16.71
C PHE A 195 7.88 32.99 17.08
N GLN A 196 8.79 33.07 16.10
CA GLN A 196 10.17 33.51 16.30
C GLN A 196 10.26 35.02 16.13
N PRO A 197 10.69 35.76 17.17
CA PRO A 197 10.74 37.21 17.08
C PRO A 197 11.83 37.70 16.12
N ILE A 198 11.46 38.69 15.30
CA ILE A 198 12.34 39.46 14.45
C ILE A 198 12.52 40.83 15.14
N VAL A 199 13.74 41.12 15.52
CA VAL A 199 14.03 42.31 16.29
C VAL A 199 14.74 43.40 15.47
N SER A 200 14.47 44.67 15.77
CA SER A 200 15.15 45.78 15.19
C SER A 200 16.64 45.78 15.62
N ALA A 201 17.54 45.87 14.64
CA ALA A 201 18.98 45.95 14.90
C ALA A 201 19.41 47.26 15.56
N HIS A 202 18.53 48.27 15.60
CA HIS A 202 18.84 49.59 16.13
C HIS A 202 18.63 49.68 17.65
N ASP A 203 17.55 49.11 18.15
CA ASP A 203 17.10 49.26 19.55
C ASP A 203 16.63 47.97 20.21
N GLY A 204 16.59 46.85 19.45
CA GLY A 204 16.27 45.51 19.96
C GLY A 204 14.80 45.25 20.23
N HIS A 205 13.88 46.17 19.88
CA HIS A 205 12.46 45.89 20.03
C HIS A 205 11.96 44.89 18.95
N VAL A 206 10.91 44.16 19.27
CA VAL A 206 10.28 43.19 18.33
C VAL A 206 9.50 43.98 17.27
N VAL A 207 9.81 43.75 15.99
CA VAL A 207 9.14 44.40 14.85
C VAL A 207 8.20 43.42 14.14
N ALA A 208 8.48 42.13 14.25
CA ALA A 208 7.68 41.06 13.62
C ALA A 208 7.93 39.71 14.27
N TYR A 209 7.08 38.74 13.92
CA TYR A 209 7.29 37.32 14.24
C TYR A 209 7.25 36.48 12.96
N GLU A 210 8.12 35.51 12.87
CA GLU A 210 8.00 34.45 11.84
C GLU A 210 7.22 33.28 12.43
N ALA A 211 6.13 32.88 11.74
CA ALA A 211 5.30 31.74 12.12
C ALA A 211 5.90 30.43 11.58
N LEU A 212 6.30 29.56 12.50
CA LEU A 212 6.96 28.29 12.21
C LEU A 212 6.04 27.11 12.55
N MET A 213 5.61 26.40 11.52
CA MET A 213 4.68 25.25 11.63
C MET A 213 5.17 24.16 12.58
N ARG A 214 4.27 23.66 13.43
CA ARG A 214 4.49 22.54 14.36
C ARG A 214 3.36 21.51 14.21
N PRO A 215 3.52 20.51 13.35
CA PRO A 215 2.52 19.45 13.21
C PRO A 215 2.35 18.68 14.53
N GLN A 216 1.09 18.40 14.90
CA GLN A 216 0.72 17.78 16.18
C GLN A 216 0.31 16.31 16.01
N LEU A 217 1.05 15.57 15.17
CA LEU A 217 0.78 14.16 14.89
C LEU A 217 2.05 13.31 14.97
N PRO A 218 1.97 12.06 15.44
CA PRO A 218 3.15 11.24 15.77
C PRO A 218 4.11 11.00 14.61
N THR A 219 3.57 10.79 13.39
CA THR A 219 4.37 10.50 12.19
C THR A 219 4.76 11.74 11.40
N LEU A 220 4.17 12.91 11.72
CA LEU A 220 4.40 14.20 11.05
C LEU A 220 5.11 15.18 11.99
N ARG A 221 6.40 14.95 12.22
CA ARG A 221 7.17 15.78 13.16
C ARG A 221 7.87 16.98 12.51
N SER A 222 7.85 17.05 11.18
CA SER A 222 8.55 18.09 10.43
C SER A 222 7.63 18.73 9.39
N PRO A 223 7.66 20.07 9.25
CA PRO A 223 6.99 20.75 8.15
C PRO A 223 7.40 20.21 6.77
N LEU A 224 8.67 19.80 6.62
CA LEU A 224 9.17 19.23 5.37
C LEU A 224 8.43 17.93 4.98
N THR A 225 8.18 17.05 5.96
CA THR A 225 7.40 15.83 5.74
C THR A 225 5.95 16.15 5.33
N VAL A 226 5.34 17.15 5.95
CA VAL A 226 3.99 17.62 5.57
C VAL A 226 3.97 18.12 4.13
N MET A 227 4.96 18.93 3.74
CA MET A 227 5.08 19.47 2.39
C MET A 227 5.30 18.37 1.34
N GLN A 228 6.14 17.38 1.64
CA GLN A 228 6.39 16.25 0.77
C GLN A 228 5.09 15.45 0.53
N LEU A 229 4.38 15.07 1.59
CA LEU A 229 3.10 14.35 1.49
C LEU A 229 2.03 15.18 0.76
N ALA A 230 1.96 16.48 1.01
CA ALA A 230 1.07 17.38 0.30
C ALA A 230 1.33 17.37 -1.21
N SER A 231 2.59 17.37 -1.62
CA SER A 231 2.98 17.27 -3.03
C SER A 231 2.62 15.92 -3.63
N GLU A 232 2.95 14.82 -2.95
CA GLU A 232 2.67 13.44 -3.41
C GLU A 232 1.17 13.16 -3.52
N MET A 233 0.36 13.72 -2.62
CA MET A 233 -1.09 13.52 -2.57
C MET A 233 -1.88 14.58 -3.36
N GLY A 234 -1.22 15.57 -3.97
CA GLY A 234 -1.88 16.66 -4.69
C GLY A 234 -2.68 17.61 -3.79
N ARG A 235 -2.28 17.76 -2.51
CA ARG A 235 -3.00 18.50 -1.47
C ARG A 235 -2.27 19.79 -1.03
N MET A 236 -1.44 20.37 -1.92
CA MET A 236 -0.68 21.59 -1.62
C MET A 236 -1.59 22.77 -1.31
N TYR A 237 -2.75 22.87 -1.98
CA TYR A 237 -3.75 23.91 -1.72
C TYR A 237 -4.29 23.87 -0.29
N ASP A 238 -4.62 22.66 0.18
CA ASP A 238 -5.16 22.48 1.52
C ASP A 238 -4.15 22.86 2.59
N ILE A 239 -2.87 22.58 2.35
CA ILE A 239 -1.79 22.99 3.29
C ILE A 239 -1.57 24.50 3.26
N GLU A 240 -1.59 25.13 2.08
CA GLU A 240 -1.49 26.59 1.97
C GLU A 240 -2.61 27.29 2.75
N LYS A 241 -3.86 26.87 2.49
CA LYS A 241 -5.03 27.37 3.20
C LYS A 241 -4.92 27.16 4.71
N LEU A 242 -4.60 25.91 5.13
CA LEU A 242 -4.42 25.59 6.55
C LEU A 242 -3.36 26.47 7.21
N THR A 243 -2.22 26.64 6.53
CA THR A 243 -1.09 27.43 7.03
C THR A 243 -1.49 28.88 7.29
N LEU A 244 -2.07 29.54 6.28
CA LEU A 244 -2.44 30.95 6.38
C LEU A 244 -3.46 31.19 7.50
N PHE A 245 -4.57 30.44 7.50
CA PHE A 245 -5.62 30.63 8.50
C PHE A 245 -5.19 30.23 9.91
N ARG A 246 -4.52 29.07 10.06
CA ARG A 246 -4.17 28.58 11.40
C ARG A 246 -3.04 29.38 12.05
N ALA A 247 -2.10 29.92 11.26
CA ALA A 247 -1.06 30.79 11.79
C ALA A 247 -1.64 32.09 12.37
N CYS A 248 -2.62 32.71 11.68
CA CYS A 248 -3.30 33.89 12.19
C CYS A 248 -4.08 33.60 13.49
N GLU A 249 -4.87 32.52 13.51
CA GLU A 249 -5.60 32.11 14.71
C GLU A 249 -4.66 31.86 15.91
N CYS A 250 -3.54 31.14 15.71
CA CYS A 250 -2.56 30.91 16.77
C CYS A 250 -1.92 32.22 17.25
N TYR A 251 -1.69 33.17 16.34
CA TYR A 251 -1.16 34.50 16.70
C TYR A 251 -2.15 35.24 17.59
N GLU A 252 -3.42 35.33 17.19
CA GLU A 252 -4.49 35.98 17.96
C GLU A 252 -4.68 35.36 19.34
N GLU A 253 -4.65 34.03 19.44
CA GLU A 253 -4.72 33.30 20.73
C GLU A 253 -3.58 33.69 21.67
N LEU A 254 -2.36 33.86 21.15
CA LEU A 254 -1.17 34.23 21.96
C LEU A 254 -1.11 35.73 22.29
N GLU A 255 -1.54 36.57 21.35
CA GLU A 255 -1.69 38.02 21.57
C GLU A 255 -2.71 38.30 22.67
N ALA A 256 -3.90 37.70 22.57
CA ALA A 256 -4.94 37.84 23.59
C ALA A 256 -4.49 37.34 24.97
N ALA A 257 -3.55 36.38 25.00
CA ALA A 257 -2.93 35.90 26.24
C ALA A 257 -1.79 36.79 26.73
N GLY A 258 -1.47 37.89 26.04
CA GLY A 258 -0.39 38.82 26.37
C GLY A 258 1.02 38.21 26.18
N LYS A 259 1.17 37.22 25.32
CA LYS A 259 2.44 36.54 25.07
C LYS A 259 3.18 37.07 23.86
N LEU A 260 2.48 37.75 22.96
CA LEU A 260 3.03 38.39 21.77
C LEU A 260 2.68 39.88 21.76
N ASP A 261 3.46 40.66 21.04
CA ASP A 261 3.29 42.10 20.92
C ASP A 261 2.22 42.42 19.85
N ALA A 262 1.17 43.13 20.25
CA ALA A 262 0.02 43.44 19.39
C ALA A 262 0.38 44.34 18.19
N ASP A 263 1.46 45.13 18.29
CA ASP A 263 1.88 46.02 17.21
C ASP A 263 2.88 45.38 16.24
N ALA A 264 3.27 44.10 16.45
CA ALA A 264 4.23 43.41 15.63
C ALA A 264 3.56 42.76 14.37
N LEU A 265 4.28 42.75 13.27
CA LEU A 265 3.85 42.07 12.04
C LEU A 265 4.03 40.55 12.18
N ILE A 266 3.25 39.79 11.44
CA ILE A 266 3.41 38.33 11.31
C ILE A 266 3.87 37.96 9.89
N PHE A 267 4.93 37.16 9.79
CA PHE A 267 5.39 36.55 8.55
C PHE A 267 5.02 35.10 8.55
N VAL A 268 4.21 34.71 7.53
CA VAL A 268 3.78 33.33 7.31
C VAL A 268 4.45 32.82 6.04
N ASN A 269 5.08 31.64 6.12
CA ASN A 269 5.72 31.00 4.97
C ASN A 269 4.64 30.48 4.02
N SER A 270 4.60 31.04 2.81
CA SER A 270 3.63 30.69 1.75
C SER A 270 4.26 29.81 0.68
N ILE A 271 3.44 28.98 0.02
CA ILE A 271 3.84 28.10 -1.06
C ILE A 271 3.76 28.86 -2.39
N ALA A 272 4.90 29.27 -2.94
CA ALA A 272 4.96 30.14 -4.13
C ALA A 272 4.22 29.62 -5.37
N SER A 273 3.97 28.31 -5.49
CA SER A 273 3.26 27.68 -6.60
C SER A 273 1.74 27.54 -6.38
N VAL A 274 1.23 27.98 -5.24
CA VAL A 274 -0.18 27.85 -4.85
C VAL A 274 -0.76 29.25 -4.60
N SER A 275 -1.95 29.50 -5.13
CA SER A 275 -2.73 30.70 -4.84
C SER A 275 -4.07 30.32 -4.25
N LEU A 276 -4.51 30.99 -3.21
CA LEU A 276 -5.86 30.82 -2.69
C LEU A 276 -6.91 31.22 -3.73
N SER A 277 -8.10 30.60 -3.68
CA SER A 277 -9.24 31.05 -4.44
C SER A 277 -9.66 32.47 -4.01
N ASP A 278 -10.38 33.19 -4.89
CA ASP A 278 -10.86 34.54 -4.54
C ASP A 278 -11.74 34.55 -3.28
N GLU A 279 -12.51 33.50 -3.06
CA GLU A 279 -13.35 33.32 -1.87
C GLU A 279 -12.52 33.11 -0.61
N ASP A 280 -11.53 32.20 -0.66
CA ASP A 280 -10.65 31.93 0.47
C ASP A 280 -9.74 33.12 0.78
N TRP A 281 -9.29 33.84 -0.27
CA TRP A 281 -8.51 35.06 -0.08
C TRP A 281 -9.32 36.18 0.58
N ALA A 282 -10.57 36.38 0.16
CA ALA A 282 -11.46 37.35 0.80
C ALA A 282 -11.68 36.99 2.28
N SER A 283 -11.95 35.73 2.58
CA SER A 283 -12.11 35.26 3.97
C SER A 283 -10.85 35.46 4.81
N TYR A 284 -9.66 35.24 4.22
CA TYR A 284 -8.39 35.48 4.89
C TYR A 284 -8.14 36.96 5.20
N CYS A 285 -8.54 37.87 4.32
CA CYS A 285 -8.40 39.31 4.54
C CYS A 285 -9.40 39.87 5.57
N GLU A 286 -10.49 39.15 5.86
CA GLU A 286 -11.49 39.52 6.86
C GLU A 286 -11.16 38.97 8.27
N ALA A 287 -10.36 37.91 8.34
CA ALA A 287 -9.89 37.30 9.58
C ALA A 287 -8.68 38.02 10.15
#